data_c691c16ded934cd11702582993351e0e
#
_entry.id   c691c16ded934cd11702582993351e0e
#
_cell.length_a   1.000
_cell.length_b   1.000
_cell.length_c   1.000
_cell.angle_alpha   90.00
_cell.angle_beta   90.00
_cell.angle_gamma   90.00
#
_symmetry.space_group_name_H-M   'P 1'
#
loop_
_entity.id
_entity.type
_entity.pdbx_description
1 polymer ?
#
loop_
_entity_poly.entity_id
_entity_poly.type
_entity_poly.pdbx_seq_one_letter_code
_entity_poly.pdbx_strand_id
1 'polypeptide(L)'
;MNPKKPPDERRRRVTILVPAFNEAATVDGLLERFRGLRDAHSDIEPELLLVDDGSSDGTVDRLIELALPDDAVRAVELSRNFGSHYAITAGFHHVETDAVIVLGADLQEPPELVARFLAEWRGGADVVWGIRSVRAQR
;
A
#
# COMPACT_ATOMS: atom_id res chain seq x y z
N MET A 1 15.73 8.98 0.91
CA MET A 1 15.91 9.77 -0.33
C MET A 1 17.23 10.53 -0.28
N ASN A 2 17.99 10.51 -1.36
CA ASN A 2 19.24 11.28 -1.45
C ASN A 2 18.96 12.59 -2.22
N PRO A 3 18.90 13.74 -1.54
CA PRO A 3 18.57 15.00 -2.20
C PRO A 3 19.65 15.52 -3.15
N LYS A 4 20.86 14.95 -3.10
CA LYS A 4 21.96 15.33 -3.99
C LYS A 4 21.94 14.57 -5.30
N LYS A 5 21.18 13.49 -5.39
CA LYS A 5 21.08 12.69 -6.60
C LYS A 5 19.99 13.27 -7.49
N PRO A 6 20.22 13.41 -8.81
CA PRO A 6 19.18 13.87 -9.72
C PRO A 6 17.93 13.00 -9.63
N PRO A 7 16.73 13.60 -9.78
CA PRO A 7 15.47 12.85 -9.65
C PRO A 7 15.35 11.65 -10.60
N ASP A 8 15.94 11.73 -11.78
CA ASP A 8 15.92 10.66 -12.78
C ASP A 8 16.89 9.52 -12.47
N GLU A 9 17.86 9.74 -11.59
CA GLU A 9 18.85 8.72 -11.19
C GLU A 9 18.50 8.02 -9.89
N ARG A 10 17.54 8.54 -9.13
CA ARG A 10 17.10 7.91 -7.88
C ARG A 10 15.86 7.08 -8.13
N ARG A 11 15.75 5.97 -7.40
CA ARG A 11 14.52 5.21 -7.43
C ARG A 11 13.40 6.03 -6.80
N ARG A 12 12.23 6.03 -7.44
CA ARG A 12 11.06 6.70 -6.90
C ARG A 12 10.50 5.90 -5.74
N ARG A 13 10.04 6.61 -4.72
CA ARG A 13 9.46 5.99 -3.53
C ARG A 13 7.94 5.98 -3.68
N VAL A 14 7.35 4.83 -3.38
CA VAL A 14 5.90 4.62 -3.53
C VAL A 14 5.36 4.02 -2.24
N THR A 15 4.31 4.63 -1.69
CA THR A 15 3.60 4.07 -0.55
C THR A 15 2.44 3.23 -1.04
N ILE A 16 2.38 1.99 -0.60
CA ILE A 16 1.20 1.14 -0.74
C ILE A 16 0.38 1.33 0.54
N LEU A 17 -0.71 2.08 0.44
CA LEU A 17 -1.56 2.41 1.57
C LEU A 17 -2.72 1.45 1.63
N VAL A 18 -2.85 0.74 2.76
CA VAL A 18 -3.86 -0.29 2.93
C VAL A 18 -4.68 0.01 4.18
N PRO A 19 -5.93 0.47 4.02
CA PRO A 19 -6.83 0.53 5.16
C PRO A 19 -7.26 -0.87 5.55
N ALA A 20 -7.28 -1.16 6.85
CA ALA A 20 -7.60 -2.48 7.35
C ALA A 20 -8.49 -2.41 8.59
N PHE A 21 -9.46 -3.30 8.66
CA PHE A 21 -10.29 -3.49 9.83
C PHE A 21 -10.54 -4.97 10.03
N ASN A 22 -10.00 -5.53 11.13
CA ASN A 22 -10.12 -6.95 11.45
C ASN A 22 -9.66 -7.85 10.29
N GLU A 23 -8.42 -7.61 9.83
CA GLU A 23 -7.82 -8.30 8.70
C GLU A 23 -6.61 -9.16 9.12
N ALA A 24 -6.56 -9.61 10.38
CA ALA A 24 -5.44 -10.41 10.86
C ALA A 24 -5.20 -11.66 9.99
N ALA A 25 -6.27 -12.27 9.48
CA ALA A 25 -6.19 -13.47 8.65
C ALA A 25 -5.58 -13.22 7.27
N THR A 26 -5.59 -11.98 6.78
CA THR A 26 -5.08 -11.65 5.44
C THR A 26 -3.69 -11.03 5.45
N VAL A 27 -3.12 -10.75 6.62
CA VAL A 27 -1.83 -10.07 6.74
C VAL A 27 -0.70 -10.84 6.07
N ASP A 28 -0.67 -12.17 6.21
CA ASP A 28 0.34 -13.01 5.57
C ASP A 28 0.34 -12.81 4.05
N GLY A 29 -0.83 -12.90 3.44
CA GLY A 29 -0.99 -12.71 2.00
C GLY A 29 -0.67 -11.29 1.55
N LEU A 30 -1.00 -10.30 2.39
CA LEU A 30 -0.68 -8.91 2.11
C LEU A 30 0.84 -8.69 2.05
N LEU A 31 1.57 -9.23 3.00
CA LEU A 31 3.03 -9.14 3.01
C LEU A 31 3.66 -9.86 1.82
N GLU A 32 3.17 -11.03 1.46
CA GLU A 32 3.63 -11.73 0.26
C GLU A 32 3.43 -10.90 -0.99
N ARG A 33 2.26 -10.27 -1.12
CA ARG A 33 1.93 -9.39 -2.22
C ARG A 33 2.86 -8.20 -2.30
N PHE A 34 3.10 -7.56 -1.16
CA PHE A 34 4.00 -6.43 -1.06
C PHE A 34 5.41 -6.80 -1.49
N ARG A 35 5.92 -7.94 -1.01
CA ARG A 35 7.25 -8.42 -1.38
C ARG A 35 7.35 -8.76 -2.86
N GLY A 36 6.31 -9.38 -3.41
CA GLY A 36 6.22 -9.67 -4.84
C GLY A 36 6.24 -8.42 -5.70
N LEU A 37 5.53 -7.37 -5.27
CA LEU A 37 5.53 -6.08 -5.94
C LEU A 37 6.91 -5.44 -5.91
N ARG A 38 7.57 -5.47 -4.77
CA ARG A 38 8.94 -4.95 -4.62
C ARG A 38 9.90 -5.66 -5.56
N ASP A 39 9.82 -6.98 -5.63
CA ASP A 39 10.71 -7.78 -6.46
C ASP A 39 10.43 -7.60 -7.95
N ALA A 40 9.18 -7.36 -8.32
CA ALA A 40 8.78 -7.18 -9.71
C ALA A 40 9.08 -5.79 -10.28
N HIS A 41 9.32 -4.80 -9.42
CA HIS A 41 9.48 -3.40 -9.83
C HIS A 41 10.74 -2.79 -9.19
N SER A 42 11.90 -3.16 -9.72
CA SER A 42 13.19 -2.75 -9.16
C SER A 42 13.50 -1.26 -9.31
N ASP A 43 12.74 -0.54 -10.13
CA ASP A 43 12.90 0.90 -10.35
C ASP A 43 12.22 1.76 -9.28
N ILE A 44 11.46 1.15 -8.37
CA ILE A 44 10.82 1.86 -7.27
C ILE A 44 11.30 1.32 -5.92
N GLU A 45 11.11 2.14 -4.89
CA GLU A 45 11.27 1.74 -3.50
C GLU A 45 9.89 1.77 -2.83
N PRO A 46 9.20 0.63 -2.76
CA PRO A 46 7.88 0.60 -2.14
C PRO A 46 7.97 0.52 -0.63
N GLU A 47 7.00 1.14 0.05
CA GLU A 47 6.76 0.91 1.46
C GLU A 47 5.29 0.56 1.66
N LEU A 48 5.03 -0.27 2.64
CA LEU A 48 3.67 -0.64 3.04
C LEU A 48 3.26 0.21 4.23
N LEU A 49 2.15 0.91 4.09
CA LEU A 49 1.54 1.65 5.19
C LEU A 49 0.17 1.07 5.45
N LEU A 50 0.05 0.29 6.51
CA LEU A 50 -1.24 -0.24 6.94
C LEU A 50 -1.87 0.75 7.91
N VAL A 51 -3.09 1.18 7.61
CA VAL A 51 -3.86 2.03 8.51
C VAL A 51 -4.94 1.18 9.16
N ASP A 52 -4.73 0.90 10.43
CA ASP A 52 -5.66 0.06 11.19
C ASP A 52 -6.83 0.89 11.71
N ASP A 53 -8.02 0.56 11.26
CA ASP A 53 -9.24 1.29 11.58
C ASP A 53 -9.91 0.75 12.85
N GLY A 54 -9.12 0.59 13.91
CA GLY A 54 -9.62 0.19 15.22
C GLY A 54 -9.92 -1.31 15.36
N SER A 55 -9.07 -2.16 14.78
CA SER A 55 -9.24 -3.61 14.85
C SER A 55 -9.17 -4.15 16.27
N SER A 56 -9.91 -5.23 16.52
CA SER A 56 -9.90 -5.96 17.79
C SER A 56 -9.30 -7.36 17.68
N ASP A 57 -8.86 -7.76 16.47
CA ASP A 57 -8.39 -9.13 16.22
C ASP A 57 -6.86 -9.28 16.20
N GLY A 58 -6.11 -8.21 16.52
CA GLY A 58 -4.65 -8.26 16.52
C GLY A 58 -4.02 -8.04 15.13
N THR A 59 -4.70 -7.33 14.24
CA THR A 59 -4.20 -7.07 12.87
C THR A 59 -2.80 -6.46 12.87
N VAL A 60 -2.57 -5.38 13.63
CA VAL A 60 -1.26 -4.71 13.67
C VAL A 60 -0.20 -5.58 14.32
N ASP A 61 -0.54 -6.25 15.41
CA ASP A 61 0.40 -7.16 16.07
C ASP A 61 0.86 -8.26 15.11
N ARG A 62 -0.07 -8.78 14.31
CA ARG A 62 0.26 -9.79 13.31
C ARG A 62 1.20 -9.25 12.23
N LEU A 63 0.95 -8.04 11.78
CA LEU A 63 1.82 -7.39 10.80
C LEU A 63 3.24 -7.22 11.34
N ILE A 64 3.36 -6.72 12.56
CA ILE A 64 4.67 -6.50 13.20
C ILE A 64 5.39 -7.83 13.39
N GLU A 65 4.69 -8.87 13.81
CA GLU A 65 5.25 -10.19 14.02
C GLU A 65 5.84 -10.79 12.74
N LEU A 66 5.16 -10.57 11.59
CA LEU A 66 5.54 -11.18 10.32
C LEU A 66 6.49 -10.33 9.47
N ALA A 67 6.59 -9.02 9.75
CA ALA A 67 7.46 -8.14 8.98
C ALA A 67 8.93 -8.50 9.23
N LEU A 68 9.70 -8.54 8.14
CA LEU A 68 11.13 -8.82 8.20
C LEU A 68 11.93 -7.52 8.29
N PRO A 69 13.19 -7.56 8.78
CA PRO A 69 13.99 -6.33 8.97
C PRO A 69 14.20 -5.49 7.72
N ASP A 70 14.20 -6.10 6.53
CA ASP A 70 14.35 -5.40 5.26
C ASP A 70 13.02 -4.99 4.61
N ASP A 71 11.90 -5.35 5.21
CA ASP A 71 10.60 -4.89 4.76
C ASP A 71 10.39 -3.45 5.21
N ALA A 72 10.02 -2.57 4.27
CA ALA A 72 9.64 -1.21 4.60
C ALA A 72 8.14 -1.20 4.96
N VAL A 73 7.85 -1.46 6.22
CA VAL A 73 6.48 -1.62 6.72
C VAL A 73 6.24 -0.66 7.87
N ARG A 74 5.15 0.09 7.79
CA ARG A 74 4.70 0.98 8.86
C ARG A 74 3.22 0.74 9.13
N ALA A 75 2.79 1.03 10.34
CA ALA A 75 1.38 0.95 10.71
C ALA A 75 0.95 2.22 11.45
N VAL A 76 -0.28 2.64 11.19
CA VAL A 76 -0.96 3.70 11.93
C VAL A 76 -2.21 3.07 12.50
N GLU A 77 -2.40 3.18 13.82
CA GLU A 77 -3.58 2.65 14.50
C GLU A 77 -4.51 3.79 14.87
N LEU A 78 -5.75 3.72 14.41
CA LEU A 78 -6.78 4.66 14.85
C LEU A 78 -7.33 4.19 16.20
N SER A 79 -7.79 5.14 17.01
CA SER A 79 -8.27 4.85 18.36
C SER A 79 -9.59 4.04 18.39
N ARG A 80 -10.32 4.03 17.29
CA ARG A 80 -11.54 3.24 17.12
C ARG A 80 -11.85 3.13 15.63
N ASN A 81 -12.89 2.39 15.29
CA ASN A 81 -13.36 2.33 13.91
C ASN A 81 -14.04 3.64 13.52
N PHE A 82 -13.49 4.31 12.50
CA PHE A 82 -14.03 5.55 11.95
C PHE A 82 -14.59 5.36 10.54
N GLY A 83 -14.26 4.26 9.87
CA GLY A 83 -14.61 4.00 8.48
C GLY A 83 -13.41 4.13 7.55
N SER A 84 -13.46 3.43 6.41
CA SER A 84 -12.32 3.33 5.49
C SER A 84 -11.90 4.68 4.91
N HIS A 85 -12.82 5.60 4.66
CA HIS A 85 -12.48 6.94 4.16
C HIS A 85 -11.63 7.71 5.16
N TYR A 86 -11.96 7.63 6.43
CA TYR A 86 -11.17 8.29 7.48
C TYR A 86 -9.82 7.61 7.63
N ALA A 87 -9.77 6.29 7.52
CA ALA A 87 -8.51 5.56 7.59
C ALA A 87 -7.58 5.94 6.43
N ILE A 88 -8.10 6.02 5.22
CA ILE A 88 -7.33 6.45 4.05
C ILE A 88 -6.84 7.89 4.24
N THR A 89 -7.70 8.79 4.69
CA THR A 89 -7.33 10.19 4.94
C THR A 89 -6.22 10.27 5.99
N ALA A 90 -6.33 9.53 7.08
CA ALA A 90 -5.29 9.48 8.10
C ALA A 90 -3.97 8.97 7.52
N GLY A 91 -4.05 7.95 6.65
CA GLY A 91 -2.88 7.41 5.97
C GLY A 91 -2.17 8.47 5.11
N PHE A 92 -2.90 9.27 4.36
CA PHE A 92 -2.32 10.32 3.55
C PHE A 92 -1.50 11.32 4.36
N HIS A 93 -1.89 11.58 5.60
CA HIS A 93 -1.14 12.46 6.49
C HIS A 93 0.24 11.90 6.90
N HIS A 94 0.46 10.62 6.70
CA HIS A 94 1.71 9.94 7.05
C HIS A 94 2.54 9.57 5.82
N VAL A 95 2.12 9.96 4.63
CA VAL A 95 2.85 9.68 3.39
C VAL A 95 3.93 10.71 3.16
N GLU A 96 5.15 10.24 2.91
CA GLU A 96 6.32 11.08 2.62
C GLU A 96 7.02 10.64 1.34
N THR A 97 6.34 9.87 0.51
CA THR A 97 6.89 9.31 -0.71
C THR A 97 6.44 10.07 -1.95
N ASP A 98 6.95 9.67 -3.11
CA ASP A 98 6.65 10.35 -4.38
C ASP A 98 5.24 10.05 -4.88
N ALA A 99 4.70 8.89 -4.54
CA ALA A 99 3.36 8.48 -4.96
C ALA A 99 2.73 7.54 -3.94
N VAL A 100 1.40 7.41 -4.02
CA VAL A 100 0.60 6.53 -3.16
C VAL A 100 -0.30 5.67 -4.03
N ILE A 101 -0.33 4.38 -3.75
CA ILE A 101 -1.32 3.47 -4.31
C ILE A 101 -2.18 2.96 -3.15
N VAL A 102 -3.49 3.13 -3.25
CA VAL A 102 -4.43 2.64 -2.24
C VAL A 102 -4.95 1.28 -2.67
N LEU A 103 -4.74 0.27 -1.84
CA LEU A 103 -5.20 -1.10 -2.10
C LEU A 103 -6.00 -1.63 -0.92
N GLY A 104 -6.91 -2.56 -1.19
CA GLY A 104 -7.66 -3.24 -0.14
C GLY A 104 -6.85 -4.34 0.54
N ALA A 105 -7.09 -4.54 1.83
CA ALA A 105 -6.43 -5.58 2.60
C ALA A 105 -6.92 -6.99 2.24
N ASP A 106 -8.07 -7.10 1.59
CA ASP A 106 -8.68 -8.38 1.20
C ASP A 106 -8.06 -8.99 -0.06
N LEU A 107 -7.07 -8.31 -0.66
CA LEU A 107 -6.29 -8.81 -1.79
C LEU A 107 -7.12 -9.05 -3.06
N GLN A 108 -8.20 -8.30 -3.24
CA GLN A 108 -9.04 -8.44 -4.43
C GLN A 108 -8.43 -7.85 -5.69
N GLU A 109 -7.58 -6.83 -5.55
CA GLU A 109 -6.93 -6.21 -6.70
C GLU A 109 -5.80 -7.10 -7.21
N PRO A 110 -5.78 -7.43 -8.53
CA PRO A 110 -4.72 -8.27 -9.08
C PRO A 110 -3.39 -7.51 -9.18
N PRO A 111 -2.24 -8.22 -9.12
CA PRO A 111 -0.94 -7.59 -9.27
C PRO A 111 -0.77 -6.80 -10.57
N GLU A 112 -1.45 -7.24 -11.63
CA GLU A 112 -1.42 -6.58 -12.94
C GLU A 112 -2.01 -5.17 -12.88
N LEU A 113 -2.97 -4.94 -11.98
CA LEU A 113 -3.54 -3.61 -11.78
C LEU A 113 -2.50 -2.63 -11.25
N VAL A 114 -1.71 -3.06 -10.27
CA VAL A 114 -0.64 -2.22 -9.71
C VAL A 114 0.40 -1.91 -10.78
N ALA A 115 0.75 -2.90 -11.60
CA ALA A 115 1.69 -2.70 -12.71
C ALA A 115 1.19 -1.65 -13.69
N ARG A 116 -0.12 -1.67 -13.99
CA ARG A 116 -0.75 -0.68 -14.88
C ARG A 116 -0.77 0.70 -14.26
N PHE A 117 -1.06 0.81 -12.97
CA PHE A 117 -1.00 2.09 -12.25
C PHE A 117 0.40 2.69 -12.34
N LEU A 118 1.41 1.89 -12.09
CA LEU A 118 2.80 2.35 -12.14
C LEU A 118 3.19 2.77 -13.56
N ALA A 119 2.75 2.04 -14.58
CA ALA A 119 3.04 2.38 -15.96
C ALA A 119 2.44 3.74 -16.34
N GLU A 120 1.19 4.00 -15.96
CA GLU A 120 0.53 5.29 -16.23
C GLU A 120 1.23 6.43 -15.48
N TRP A 121 1.61 6.20 -14.25
CA TRP A 121 2.34 7.18 -13.46
C TRP A 121 3.71 7.50 -14.06
N ARG A 122 4.46 6.48 -14.47
CA ARG A 122 5.75 6.66 -15.12
C ARG A 122 5.60 7.44 -16.44
N GLY A 123 4.45 7.29 -17.11
CA GLY A 123 4.11 8.02 -18.31
C GLY A 123 3.68 9.46 -18.09
N GLY A 124 3.62 9.92 -16.83
CA GLY A 124 3.34 11.31 -16.49
C GLY A 124 1.96 11.58 -15.89
N ALA A 125 1.15 10.56 -15.63
CA ALA A 125 -0.14 10.76 -15.00
C ALA A 125 0.03 11.20 -13.54
N ASP A 126 -0.70 12.23 -13.11
CA ASP A 126 -0.70 12.68 -11.72
C ASP A 126 -1.66 11.86 -10.87
N VAL A 127 -2.79 11.45 -11.43
CA VAL A 127 -3.79 10.63 -10.76
C VAL A 127 -4.23 9.53 -11.69
N VAL A 128 -4.25 8.29 -11.19
CA VAL A 128 -4.69 7.14 -11.96
C VAL A 128 -5.86 6.48 -11.22
N TRP A 129 -6.98 6.32 -11.89
CA TRP A 129 -8.16 5.69 -11.34
C TRP A 129 -8.34 4.29 -11.91
N GLY A 130 -8.51 3.31 -11.03
CA GLY A 130 -8.94 1.99 -11.44
C GLY A 130 -10.46 1.96 -11.50
N ILE A 131 -11.01 1.91 -12.73
CA ILE A 131 -12.45 1.88 -12.94
C ILE A 131 -12.86 0.46 -13.28
N ARG A 132 -13.81 -0.07 -12.50
CA ARG A 132 -14.37 -1.39 -12.78
C ARG A 132 -15.40 -1.27 -13.91
N SER A 133 -15.03 -1.70 -15.11
CA SER A 133 -15.88 -1.58 -16.28
C SER A 133 -16.99 -2.64 -16.32
N VAL A 134 -16.70 -3.84 -15.82
CA VAL A 134 -17.67 -4.94 -15.73
C VAL A 134 -17.57 -5.55 -14.34
N ARG A 135 -18.70 -5.60 -13.63
CA ARG A 135 -18.76 -6.25 -12.33
C ARG A 135 -18.99 -7.74 -12.53
N ALA A 136 -18.21 -8.56 -11.79
CA ALA A 136 -18.40 -10.01 -11.85
C ALA A 136 -19.80 -10.39 -11.37
N GLN A 137 -20.44 -11.30 -12.10
CA GLN A 137 -21.74 -11.85 -11.75
C GLN A 137 -21.56 -13.11 -10.92
N ARG A 138 -22.47 -13.32 -9.96
CA ARG A 138 -22.47 -14.51 -9.12
C ARG A 138 -23.84 -15.17 -9.14
#